data_4c6983c7b0471ad145c17ba3ba3d53ca
#
_entry.id   4c6983c7b0471ad145c17ba3ba3d53ca
#
_cell.length_a   1.000
_cell.length_b   1.000
_cell.length_c   1.000
_cell.angle_alpha   90.00
_cell.angle_beta   90.00
_cell.angle_gamma   90.00
#
_symmetry.space_group_name_H-M   'P 1'
#
loop_
_entity.id
_entity.type
_entity.pdbx_description
1 polymer ?
#
loop_
_entity_poly.entity_id
_entity_poly.type
_entity_poly.pdbx_seq_one_letter_code
_entity_poly.pdbx_strand_id
1 'polypeptide(L)'
;MKLLVVVDMQKDFIDGSLGTAEAQAIVPKVAELIKASADGDTAIIFTADTHEDDYSRTLEGKNLPVPHCIIGTDGWYIHPDITDAYAEVIDRYIDLDVLNGGFDHCNSLVRKPTFGSINLQNILYEIDDEIEPIEEITFCGLCTGICVLSNAILAKATLPEVPINVVKDCCACVNVESHDTALAAMKLCQINII
;
A
#
# COMPACT_ATOMS: atom_id res chain seq x y z
N MET A 1 14.77 -0.79 -12.31
CA MET A 1 14.40 -0.04 -11.09
C MET A 1 13.75 -0.94 -10.05
N LYS A 2 13.76 -0.53 -8.77
CA LYS A 2 13.01 -1.20 -7.70
C LYS A 2 11.78 -0.39 -7.29
N LEU A 3 10.75 -1.05 -6.80
CA LEU A 3 9.55 -0.38 -6.31
C LEU A 3 9.28 -0.75 -4.85
N LEU A 4 8.98 0.26 -4.03
CA LEU A 4 8.40 0.10 -2.69
C LEU A 4 6.94 0.54 -2.74
N VAL A 5 6.02 -0.38 -2.47
CA VAL A 5 4.59 -0.09 -2.39
C VAL A 5 4.16 -0.04 -0.93
N VAL A 6 3.85 1.16 -0.46
CA VAL A 6 3.40 1.45 0.92
C VAL A 6 1.87 1.41 0.93
N VAL A 7 1.31 0.35 1.50
CA VAL A 7 -0.11 0.04 1.39
C VAL A 7 -0.89 0.65 2.56
N ASP A 8 -1.82 1.56 2.24
CA ASP A 8 -2.88 2.08 3.11
C ASP A 8 -2.43 2.52 4.52
N MET A 9 -1.28 3.18 4.62
CA MET A 9 -0.80 3.73 5.89
C MET A 9 -1.57 5.00 6.28
N GLN A 10 -2.93 4.88 6.30
CA GLN A 10 -3.88 5.94 6.58
C GLN A 10 -4.24 6.01 8.08
N LYS A 11 -4.62 7.19 8.54
CA LYS A 11 -4.95 7.44 9.95
C LYS A 11 -6.07 6.53 10.45
N ASP A 12 -7.13 6.28 9.67
CA ASP A 12 -8.23 5.42 10.10
C ASP A 12 -7.79 3.98 10.40
N PHE A 13 -6.77 3.47 9.72
CA PHE A 13 -6.23 2.13 9.97
C PHE A 13 -5.16 2.09 11.07
N ILE A 14 -4.58 3.24 11.45
CA ILE A 14 -3.48 3.31 12.40
C ILE A 14 -3.99 3.68 13.80
N ASP A 15 -4.62 4.85 13.94
CA ASP A 15 -5.08 5.41 15.20
C ASP A 15 -6.52 5.94 15.16
N GLY A 16 -7.20 5.82 14.01
CA GLY A 16 -8.58 6.22 13.78
C GLY A 16 -9.59 5.09 13.97
N SER A 17 -10.67 5.10 13.15
CA SER A 17 -11.87 4.26 13.34
C SER A 17 -11.61 2.75 13.31
N LEU A 18 -10.59 2.28 12.62
CA LEU A 18 -10.15 0.88 12.55
C LEU A 18 -8.72 0.68 13.09
N GLY A 19 -8.22 1.66 13.86
CA GLY A 19 -6.88 1.64 14.42
C GLY A 19 -6.62 0.50 15.39
N THR A 20 -5.39 -0.02 15.38
CA THR A 20 -4.95 -1.09 16.28
C THR A 20 -3.56 -0.77 16.87
N ALA A 21 -3.22 -1.38 18.00
CA ALA A 21 -1.89 -1.24 18.58
C ALA A 21 -0.80 -1.82 17.65
N GLU A 22 -1.12 -2.89 16.94
CA GLU A 22 -0.24 -3.53 15.96
C GLU A 22 0.03 -2.59 14.77
N ALA A 23 -0.99 -1.89 14.27
CA ALA A 23 -0.85 -0.91 13.19
C ALA A 23 0.01 0.28 13.63
N GLN A 24 -0.20 0.81 14.84
CA GLN A 24 0.63 1.87 15.40
C GLN A 24 2.10 1.44 15.58
N ALA A 25 2.34 0.20 15.97
CA ALA A 25 3.68 -0.32 16.21
C ALA A 25 4.54 -0.44 14.92
N ILE A 26 3.93 -0.54 13.74
CA ILE A 26 4.69 -0.61 12.49
C ILE A 26 5.00 0.77 11.88
N VAL A 27 4.33 1.84 12.31
CA VAL A 27 4.54 3.20 11.74
C VAL A 27 6.02 3.59 11.71
N PRO A 28 6.78 3.54 12.84
CA PRO A 28 8.19 3.90 12.80
C PRO A 28 9.03 2.98 11.92
N LYS A 29 8.69 1.69 11.81
CA LYS A 29 9.41 0.75 10.97
C LYS A 29 9.18 1.01 9.48
N VAL A 30 7.95 1.36 9.10
CA VAL A 30 7.61 1.76 7.72
C VAL A 30 8.30 3.07 7.37
N ALA A 31 8.32 4.05 8.29
CA ALA A 31 9.05 5.30 8.10
C ALA A 31 10.56 5.07 7.90
N GLU A 32 11.19 4.18 8.69
CA GLU A 32 12.59 3.79 8.50
C GLU A 32 12.82 3.06 7.17
N LEU A 33 11.91 2.18 6.75
CA LEU A 33 11.99 1.49 5.46
C LEU A 33 11.93 2.48 4.29
N ILE A 34 11.03 3.47 4.34
CA ILE A 34 10.93 4.56 3.36
C ILE A 34 12.26 5.31 3.27
N LYS A 35 12.84 5.72 4.40
CA LYS A 35 14.13 6.42 4.44
C LYS A 35 15.29 5.55 3.91
N ALA A 36 15.28 4.26 4.22
CA ALA A 36 16.30 3.33 3.73
C ALA A 36 16.19 3.06 2.22
N SER A 37 15.03 3.29 1.62
CA SER A 37 14.80 3.15 0.18
C SER A 37 15.25 4.36 -0.65
N ALA A 38 15.82 5.38 -0.01
CA ALA A 38 16.42 6.56 -0.68
C ALA A 38 17.82 6.24 -1.25
N ASP A 39 17.95 5.14 -1.98
CA ASP A 39 19.19 4.66 -2.61
C ASP A 39 19.38 5.18 -4.05
N GLY A 40 18.42 5.96 -4.56
CA GLY A 40 18.41 6.51 -5.93
C GLY A 40 17.97 5.50 -7.00
N ASP A 41 17.66 4.26 -6.63
CA ASP A 41 17.19 3.19 -7.53
C ASP A 41 15.78 2.71 -7.22
N THR A 42 15.25 3.04 -6.05
CA THR A 42 13.91 2.66 -5.58
C THR A 42 12.92 3.81 -5.73
N ALA A 43 11.83 3.59 -6.46
CA ALA A 43 10.68 4.49 -6.48
C ALA A 43 9.61 4.02 -5.49
N ILE A 44 8.91 4.98 -4.88
CA ILE A 44 7.92 4.71 -3.83
C ILE A 44 6.53 5.04 -4.33
N ILE A 45 5.61 4.08 -4.21
CA ILE A 45 4.19 4.23 -4.53
C ILE A 45 3.37 3.99 -3.26
N PHE A 46 2.43 4.88 -2.99
CA PHE A 46 1.45 4.71 -1.92
C PHE A 46 0.13 4.20 -2.47
N THR A 47 -0.59 3.41 -1.68
CA THR A 47 -2.02 3.20 -1.91
C THR A 47 -2.83 3.86 -0.81
N ALA A 48 -4.05 4.27 -1.14
CA ALA A 48 -5.01 4.78 -0.17
C ALA A 48 -6.38 4.16 -0.44
N ASP A 49 -6.90 3.47 0.56
CA ASP A 49 -8.29 3.07 0.57
C ASP A 49 -9.18 4.31 0.54
N THR A 50 -10.18 4.30 -0.32
CA THR A 50 -10.93 5.53 -0.60
C THR A 50 -12.41 5.22 -0.82
N HIS A 51 -13.21 5.64 0.14
CA HIS A 51 -14.65 5.49 0.12
C HIS A 51 -15.37 6.84 0.02
N GLU A 52 -16.57 6.81 -0.52
CA GLU A 52 -17.46 7.96 -0.58
C GLU A 52 -18.42 7.98 0.63
N ASP A 53 -19.17 9.07 0.80
CA ASP A 53 -20.13 9.26 1.89
C ASP A 53 -21.22 8.18 1.96
N ASP A 54 -21.44 7.46 0.87
CA ASP A 54 -22.42 6.38 0.80
C ASP A 54 -21.85 5.00 1.13
N TYR A 55 -20.66 4.91 1.74
CA TYR A 55 -19.99 3.67 2.15
C TYR A 55 -20.94 2.65 2.79
N SER A 56 -21.83 3.09 3.68
CA SER A 56 -22.80 2.20 4.36
C SER A 56 -23.77 1.48 3.41
N ARG A 57 -23.89 1.93 2.16
CA ARG A 57 -24.73 1.31 1.12
C ARG A 57 -23.98 0.27 0.29
N THR A 58 -22.68 0.30 0.33
CA THR A 58 -21.82 -0.66 -0.39
C THR A 58 -21.92 -2.06 0.22
N LEU A 59 -21.44 -3.06 -0.50
CA LEU A 59 -21.38 -4.43 0.02
C LEU A 59 -20.38 -4.52 1.18
N GLU A 60 -19.26 -3.80 1.08
CA GLU A 60 -18.25 -3.72 2.13
C GLU A 60 -18.82 -3.07 3.38
N GLY A 61 -19.48 -1.92 3.26
CA GLY A 61 -20.10 -1.25 4.40
C GLY A 61 -21.23 -2.03 5.08
N LYS A 62 -21.87 -2.98 4.37
CA LYS A 62 -22.82 -3.91 4.99
C LYS A 62 -22.13 -5.01 5.79
N ASN A 63 -20.94 -5.45 5.36
CA ASN A 63 -20.17 -6.49 6.04
C ASN A 63 -19.31 -5.91 7.17
N LEU A 64 -18.79 -4.70 7.02
CA LEU A 64 -18.02 -3.94 8.00
C LEU A 64 -18.68 -2.58 8.22
N PRO A 65 -19.67 -2.46 9.12
CA PRO A 65 -20.46 -1.23 9.29
C PRO A 65 -19.71 -0.17 10.12
N VAL A 66 -18.45 0.05 9.82
CA VAL A 66 -17.59 1.08 10.41
C VAL A 66 -17.09 1.98 9.28
N PRO A 67 -17.67 3.19 9.10
CA PRO A 67 -17.16 4.12 8.12
C PRO A 67 -15.69 4.43 8.36
N HIS A 68 -14.88 4.33 7.33
CA HIS A 68 -13.45 4.58 7.36
C HIS A 68 -12.97 5.08 5.99
N CYS A 69 -11.85 5.75 5.99
CA CYS A 69 -11.19 6.25 4.79
C CYS A 69 -12.15 6.98 3.83
N ILE A 70 -13.13 7.71 4.38
CA ILE A 70 -14.03 8.54 3.58
C ILE A 70 -13.24 9.72 3.03
N ILE A 71 -13.28 9.89 1.71
CA ILE A 71 -12.49 10.90 1.01
C ILE A 71 -12.64 12.30 1.63
N GLY A 72 -11.52 12.97 1.85
CA GLY A 72 -11.48 14.32 2.43
C GLY A 72 -11.67 14.40 3.94
N THR A 73 -11.93 13.28 4.63
CA THR A 73 -11.92 13.24 6.10
C THR A 73 -10.50 13.12 6.65
N ASP A 74 -10.30 13.46 7.92
CA ASP A 74 -9.00 13.33 8.58
C ASP A 74 -8.47 11.90 8.55
N GLY A 75 -9.34 10.90 8.73
CA GLY A 75 -9.01 9.47 8.70
C GLY A 75 -8.52 8.95 7.36
N TRP A 76 -8.91 9.59 6.26
CA TRP A 76 -8.52 9.21 4.90
C TRP A 76 -7.05 9.54 4.59
N TYR A 77 -6.47 10.57 5.21
CA TYR A 77 -5.10 10.98 4.92
C TYR A 77 -4.07 9.95 5.40
N ILE A 78 -2.97 9.86 4.66
CA ILE A 78 -1.79 9.09 5.10
C ILE A 78 -1.29 9.65 6.42
N HIS A 79 -0.82 8.77 7.32
CA HIS A 79 -0.32 9.16 8.63
C HIS A 79 0.86 10.14 8.53
N PRO A 80 0.92 11.21 9.34
CA PRO A 80 1.94 12.26 9.25
C PRO A 80 3.38 11.72 9.27
N ASP A 81 3.70 10.78 10.18
CA ASP A 81 5.07 10.23 10.27
C ASP A 81 5.52 9.53 8.98
N ILE A 82 4.56 9.01 8.20
CA ILE A 82 4.83 8.37 6.90
C ILE A 82 5.05 9.42 5.82
N THR A 83 4.21 10.45 5.77
CA THR A 83 4.38 11.56 4.82
C THR A 83 5.65 12.35 5.10
N ASP A 84 6.01 12.57 6.36
CA ASP A 84 7.22 13.26 6.76
C ASP A 84 8.47 12.44 6.36
N ALA A 85 8.45 11.11 6.59
CA ALA A 85 9.54 10.23 6.15
C ALA A 85 9.71 10.25 4.62
N TYR A 86 8.62 10.29 3.88
CA TYR A 86 8.65 10.37 2.42
C TYR A 86 9.18 11.73 1.95
N ALA A 87 8.77 12.83 2.57
CA ALA A 87 9.23 14.17 2.24
C ALA A 87 10.74 14.35 2.41
N GLU A 88 11.38 13.57 3.29
CA GLU A 88 12.85 13.59 3.47
C GLU A 88 13.61 12.93 2.31
N VAL A 89 12.96 12.08 1.51
CA VAL A 89 13.61 11.18 0.53
C VAL A 89 13.10 11.30 -0.91
N ILE A 90 12.24 12.28 -1.18
CA ILE A 90 11.51 12.44 -2.46
C ILE A 90 12.42 12.90 -3.63
N ASP A 91 13.58 12.32 -3.79
CA ASP A 91 14.47 12.63 -4.92
C ASP A 91 14.09 11.87 -6.20
N ARG A 92 13.38 10.75 -6.08
CA ARG A 92 12.88 9.93 -7.20
C ARG A 92 11.41 9.58 -6.97
N TYR A 93 10.55 10.15 -7.77
CA TYR A 93 9.12 9.83 -7.79
C TYR A 93 8.66 9.45 -9.20
N ILE A 94 7.63 8.64 -9.27
CA ILE A 94 6.91 8.35 -10.50
C ILE A 94 5.73 9.31 -10.54
N ASP A 95 5.65 10.12 -11.60
CA ASP A 95 4.52 11.02 -11.81
C ASP A 95 3.30 10.21 -12.28
N LEU A 96 2.51 9.75 -11.31
CA LEU A 96 1.28 9.01 -11.58
C LEU A 96 0.17 9.88 -12.17
N ASP A 97 0.28 11.21 -12.14
CA ASP A 97 -0.67 12.10 -12.80
C ASP A 97 -0.66 11.89 -14.31
N VAL A 98 0.49 11.56 -14.88
CA VAL A 98 0.64 11.22 -16.29
C VAL A 98 -0.09 9.91 -16.62
N LEU A 99 -0.06 8.93 -15.71
CA LEU A 99 -0.63 7.60 -15.89
C LEU A 99 -2.13 7.53 -15.50
N ASN A 100 -2.58 8.32 -14.54
CA ASN A 100 -3.93 8.25 -13.96
C ASN A 100 -4.89 9.39 -14.37
N GLY A 101 -4.46 10.34 -15.20
CA GLY A 101 -5.33 11.45 -15.64
C GLY A 101 -5.63 12.49 -14.56
N GLY A 102 -4.70 12.71 -13.64
CA GLY A 102 -4.67 13.83 -12.71
C GLY A 102 -5.45 13.64 -11.41
N PHE A 103 -4.74 13.34 -10.34
CA PHE A 103 -5.29 13.41 -8.98
C PHE A 103 -4.24 13.84 -7.96
N ASP A 104 -4.58 14.93 -7.25
CA ASP A 104 -4.02 15.45 -6.00
C ASP A 104 -2.50 15.37 -5.74
N HIS A 105 -1.98 16.46 -5.27
CA HIS A 105 -0.65 16.91 -4.84
C HIS A 105 0.40 15.88 -4.31
N CYS A 106 0.13 14.58 -4.35
CA CYS A 106 1.08 13.52 -4.11
C CYS A 106 1.13 12.62 -5.35
N ASN A 107 2.04 12.90 -6.26
CA ASN A 107 2.18 12.23 -7.55
C ASN A 107 2.52 10.73 -7.46
N SER A 108 2.53 10.15 -6.27
CA SER A 108 2.83 8.73 -6.03
C SER A 108 1.69 8.00 -5.30
N LEU A 109 0.45 8.54 -5.26
CA LEU A 109 -0.68 7.96 -4.54
C LEU A 109 -1.69 7.31 -5.47
N VAL A 110 -1.93 6.01 -5.29
CA VAL A 110 -2.97 5.24 -5.98
C VAL A 110 -4.18 5.07 -5.08
N ARG A 111 -5.30 5.70 -5.42
CA ARG A 111 -6.57 5.52 -4.72
C ARG A 111 -7.23 4.21 -5.17
N LYS A 112 -7.84 3.51 -4.23
CA LYS A 112 -8.55 2.26 -4.50
C LYS A 112 -9.86 2.20 -3.70
N PRO A 113 -10.98 1.76 -4.30
CA PRO A 113 -12.27 1.66 -3.62
C PRO A 113 -12.49 0.31 -2.94
N THR A 114 -11.47 -0.54 -2.86
CA THR A 114 -11.53 -1.90 -2.33
C THR A 114 -10.13 -2.43 -2.03
N PHE A 115 -10.02 -3.64 -1.50
CA PHE A 115 -8.79 -4.23 -0.96
C PHE A 115 -7.61 -4.28 -1.95
N GLY A 116 -7.81 -4.84 -3.14
CA GLY A 116 -6.81 -4.84 -4.21
C GLY A 116 -7.11 -3.77 -5.26
N SER A 117 -6.08 -3.25 -5.91
CA SER A 117 -6.21 -2.20 -6.92
C SER A 117 -5.84 -2.71 -8.31
N ILE A 118 -6.82 -2.78 -9.20
CA ILE A 118 -6.56 -3.04 -10.63
C ILE A 118 -5.78 -1.88 -11.25
N ASN A 119 -6.04 -0.65 -10.79
CA ASN A 119 -5.31 0.52 -11.27
C ASN A 119 -3.82 0.45 -10.92
N LEU A 120 -3.47 0.03 -9.68
CA LEU A 120 -2.06 -0.22 -9.34
C LEU A 120 -1.42 -1.24 -10.29
N GLN A 121 -2.15 -2.30 -10.66
CA GLN A 121 -1.60 -3.33 -11.55
C GLN A 121 -1.36 -2.79 -12.96
N ASN A 122 -2.24 -1.95 -13.47
CA ASN A 122 -2.04 -1.28 -14.76
C ASN A 122 -0.80 -0.37 -14.71
N ILE A 123 -0.65 0.41 -13.64
CA ILE A 123 0.51 1.26 -13.41
C ILE A 123 1.81 0.44 -13.36
N LEU A 124 1.83 -0.68 -12.62
CA LEU A 124 3.00 -1.56 -12.54
C LEU A 124 3.37 -2.12 -13.92
N TYR A 125 2.37 -2.51 -14.70
CA TYR A 125 2.59 -2.98 -16.07
C TYR A 125 3.15 -1.87 -16.97
N GLU A 126 2.58 -0.67 -16.93
CA GLU A 126 3.01 0.48 -17.72
C GLU A 126 4.44 0.93 -17.33
N ILE A 127 4.78 0.89 -16.04
CA ILE A 127 6.15 1.19 -15.58
C ILE A 127 7.13 0.19 -16.19
N ASP A 128 6.85 -1.11 -16.09
CA ASP A 128 7.74 -2.17 -16.57
C ASP A 128 7.92 -2.15 -18.09
N ASP A 129 6.85 -1.88 -18.85
CA ASP A 129 6.83 -1.91 -20.31
C ASP A 129 7.32 -0.60 -20.95
N GLU A 130 6.93 0.56 -20.39
CA GLU A 130 7.10 1.85 -21.06
C GLU A 130 8.15 2.77 -20.42
N ILE A 131 8.47 2.60 -19.13
CA ILE A 131 9.36 3.50 -18.40
C ILE A 131 10.73 2.85 -18.17
N GLU A 132 10.77 1.83 -17.33
CA GLU A 132 12.00 1.12 -16.97
C GLU A 132 11.65 -0.26 -16.39
N PRO A 133 12.32 -1.35 -16.83
CA PRO A 133 12.07 -2.69 -16.31
C PRO A 133 12.15 -2.75 -14.78
N ILE A 134 11.14 -3.37 -14.18
CA ILE A 134 11.06 -3.54 -12.73
C ILE A 134 11.88 -4.77 -12.31
N GLU A 135 12.88 -4.56 -11.47
CA GLU A 135 13.74 -5.63 -10.94
C GLU A 135 13.13 -6.36 -9.76
N GLU A 136 12.40 -5.64 -8.89
CA GLU A 136 11.66 -6.19 -7.75
C GLU A 136 10.59 -5.22 -7.26
N ILE A 137 9.53 -5.77 -6.64
CA ILE A 137 8.48 -5.00 -5.98
C ILE A 137 8.40 -5.43 -4.52
N THR A 138 8.54 -4.47 -3.61
CA THR A 138 8.47 -4.69 -2.17
C THR A 138 7.21 -4.05 -1.60
N PHE A 139 6.41 -4.81 -0.87
CA PHE A 139 5.19 -4.35 -0.20
C PHE A 139 5.39 -4.22 1.30
N CYS A 140 4.82 -3.18 1.90
CA CYS A 140 4.65 -2.99 3.33
C CYS A 140 3.32 -2.29 3.63
N GLY A 141 2.90 -2.25 4.90
CA GLY A 141 1.71 -1.49 5.35
C GLY A 141 0.55 -2.36 5.84
N LEU A 142 -0.66 -1.89 5.60
CA LEU A 142 -1.90 -2.38 6.22
C LEU A 142 -2.97 -2.81 5.20
N CYS A 143 -3.83 -3.80 5.51
CA CYS A 143 -3.53 -4.84 6.49
C CYS A 143 -2.91 -6.02 5.78
N THR A 144 -2.00 -6.74 6.44
CA THR A 144 -1.27 -7.89 5.87
C THR A 144 -2.17 -8.87 5.14
N GLY A 145 -3.29 -9.26 5.77
CA GLY A 145 -4.22 -10.28 5.26
C GLY A 145 -5.33 -9.73 4.36
N ILE A 146 -5.35 -8.45 4.07
CA ILE A 146 -6.40 -7.79 3.30
C ILE A 146 -5.75 -7.05 2.12
N CYS A 147 -5.39 -5.79 2.29
CA CYS A 147 -4.91 -4.95 1.19
C CYS A 147 -3.50 -5.32 0.74
N VAL A 148 -2.58 -5.64 1.65
CA VAL A 148 -1.22 -6.09 1.30
C VAL A 148 -1.28 -7.40 0.52
N LEU A 149 -1.96 -8.43 1.06
CA LEU A 149 -2.15 -9.72 0.39
C LEU A 149 -2.75 -9.54 -1.00
N SER A 150 -3.86 -8.78 -1.10
CA SER A 150 -4.58 -8.60 -2.36
C SER A 150 -3.71 -7.95 -3.43
N ASN A 151 -2.99 -6.89 -3.10
CA ASN A 151 -2.14 -6.19 -4.06
C ASN A 151 -0.89 -7.00 -4.42
N ALA A 152 -0.28 -7.70 -3.47
CA ALA A 152 0.89 -8.55 -3.73
C ALA A 152 0.55 -9.74 -4.66
N ILE A 153 -0.62 -10.37 -4.48
CA ILE A 153 -1.11 -11.45 -5.36
C ILE A 153 -1.41 -10.90 -6.76
N LEU A 154 -2.06 -9.75 -6.85
CA LEU A 154 -2.34 -9.12 -8.14
C LEU A 154 -1.03 -8.72 -8.85
N ALA A 155 -0.06 -8.15 -8.14
CA ALA A 155 1.25 -7.82 -8.71
C ALA A 155 1.97 -9.08 -9.24
N LYS A 156 1.94 -10.19 -8.48
CA LYS A 156 2.49 -11.48 -8.93
C LYS A 156 1.81 -12.03 -10.18
N ALA A 157 0.50 -11.79 -10.33
CA ALA A 157 -0.24 -12.18 -11.53
C ALA A 157 0.05 -11.28 -12.74
N THR A 158 0.27 -9.98 -12.50
CA THR A 158 0.57 -8.99 -13.54
C THR A 158 1.99 -9.14 -14.08
N LEU A 159 2.97 -9.31 -13.19
CA LEU A 159 4.39 -9.41 -13.48
C LEU A 159 4.96 -10.72 -12.90
N PRO A 160 4.68 -11.88 -13.52
CA PRO A 160 4.99 -13.19 -12.94
C PRO A 160 6.48 -13.46 -12.77
N GLU A 161 7.33 -12.84 -13.59
CA GLU A 161 8.79 -13.01 -13.54
C GLU A 161 9.49 -12.03 -12.58
N VAL A 162 8.79 -10.98 -12.14
CA VAL A 162 9.32 -10.00 -11.18
C VAL A 162 9.24 -10.58 -9.76
N PRO A 163 10.33 -10.55 -8.98
CA PRO A 163 10.30 -10.90 -7.57
C PRO A 163 9.37 -9.98 -6.78
N ILE A 164 8.41 -10.57 -6.06
CA ILE A 164 7.50 -9.84 -5.16
C ILE A 164 7.92 -10.14 -3.73
N ASN A 165 8.20 -9.11 -2.96
CA ASN A 165 8.61 -9.18 -1.57
C ASN A 165 7.56 -8.54 -0.66
N VAL A 166 7.40 -9.05 0.56
CA VAL A 166 6.60 -8.44 1.63
C VAL A 166 7.48 -8.35 2.87
N VAL A 167 7.67 -7.13 3.40
CA VAL A 167 8.44 -6.88 4.60
C VAL A 167 7.57 -7.18 5.81
N LYS A 168 7.76 -8.36 6.40
CA LYS A 168 6.94 -8.88 7.50
C LYS A 168 6.82 -7.87 8.66
N ASP A 169 7.94 -7.33 9.11
CA ASP A 169 7.99 -6.45 10.28
C ASP A 169 7.47 -5.03 10.02
N CYS A 170 7.22 -4.70 8.75
CA CYS A 170 6.58 -3.47 8.30
C CYS A 170 5.12 -3.68 7.87
N CYS A 171 4.52 -4.82 8.24
CA CYS A 171 3.11 -5.13 8.02
C CYS A 171 2.41 -5.47 9.32
N ALA A 172 1.14 -5.12 9.45
CA ALA A 172 0.28 -5.54 10.56
C ALA A 172 -1.11 -5.95 10.05
N CYS A 173 -1.80 -6.75 10.84
CA CYS A 173 -3.16 -7.17 10.56
C CYS A 173 -4.05 -6.95 11.78
N VAL A 174 -5.34 -7.27 11.68
CA VAL A 174 -6.31 -7.16 12.77
C VAL A 174 -5.86 -7.91 14.03
N ASN A 175 -5.12 -9.00 13.85
CA ASN A 175 -4.47 -9.76 14.93
C ASN A 175 -3.29 -10.57 14.37
N VAL A 176 -2.46 -11.12 15.27
CA VAL A 176 -1.25 -11.90 14.93
C VAL A 176 -1.58 -13.16 14.13
N GLU A 177 -2.65 -13.88 14.47
CA GLU A 177 -3.04 -15.10 13.77
C GLU A 177 -3.39 -14.84 12.29
N SER A 178 -4.15 -13.78 12.02
CA SER A 178 -4.48 -13.35 10.66
C SER A 178 -3.25 -12.90 9.89
N HIS A 179 -2.32 -12.21 10.57
CA HIS A 179 -1.04 -11.81 9.99
C HIS A 179 -0.22 -13.04 9.54
N ASP A 180 0.02 -13.99 10.43
CA ASP A 180 0.82 -15.19 10.13
C ASP A 180 0.16 -16.06 9.05
N THR A 181 -1.16 -16.19 9.09
CA THR A 181 -1.93 -16.93 8.07
C THR A 181 -1.76 -16.30 6.68
N ALA A 182 -1.84 -14.97 6.60
CA ALA A 182 -1.68 -14.26 5.34
C ALA A 182 -0.25 -14.40 4.78
N LEU A 183 0.78 -14.28 5.64
CA LEU A 183 2.17 -14.49 5.23
C LEU A 183 2.40 -15.92 4.72
N ALA A 184 1.81 -16.92 5.38
CA ALA A 184 1.88 -18.31 4.94
C ALA A 184 1.22 -18.51 3.57
N ALA A 185 0.04 -17.89 3.34
CA ALA A 185 -0.66 -17.94 2.06
C ALA A 185 0.16 -17.28 0.93
N MET A 186 0.75 -16.11 1.19
CA MET A 186 1.60 -15.42 0.22
C MET A 186 2.84 -16.25 -0.18
N LYS A 187 3.47 -16.95 0.77
CA LYS A 187 4.58 -17.88 0.47
C LYS A 187 4.18 -19.00 -0.49
N LEU A 188 2.96 -19.55 -0.38
CA LEU A 188 2.47 -20.56 -1.31
C LEU A 188 2.31 -20.01 -2.74
N CYS A 189 2.08 -18.71 -2.87
CA CYS A 189 1.99 -17.99 -4.14
C CYS A 189 3.36 -17.48 -4.64
N GLN A 190 4.47 -17.97 -4.07
CA GLN A 190 5.84 -17.58 -4.44
C GLN A 190 6.15 -16.09 -4.19
N ILE A 191 5.50 -15.48 -3.20
CA ILE A 191 5.83 -14.16 -2.71
C ILE A 191 6.85 -14.33 -1.57
N ASN A 192 7.96 -13.60 -1.64
CA ASN A 192 9.01 -13.66 -0.64
C ASN A 192 8.57 -12.89 0.62
N ILE A 193 8.76 -13.49 1.78
CA ILE A 193 8.56 -12.83 3.07
C ILE A 193 9.95 -12.55 3.67
N ILE A 194 10.26 -11.28 3.80
CA ILE A 194 11.56 -10.77 4.26
C ILE A 194 11.41 -9.96 5.55
#